data_a43aedb66b48ab3f6123e38ec7ed625d
#
_entry.id   a43aedb66b48ab3f6123e38ec7ed625d
#
_cell.length_a   1.000
_cell.length_b   1.000
_cell.length_c   1.000
_cell.angle_alpha   90.00
_cell.angle_beta   90.00
_cell.angle_gamma   90.00
#
_symmetry.space_group_name_H-M   'P 1'
#
loop_
_entity.id
_entity.type
_entity.pdbx_description
1 polymer ?
#
loop_
_entity_poly.entity_id
_entity_poly.type
_entity_poly.pdbx_seq_one_letter_code
_entity_poly.pdbx_strand_id
1 'polypeptide(L)'
;MLFAGIASPDPQRPRPSHGSNGLIALEERLANNRAEAVALAQGYAKGTVFAIANPEAAIRILWEVFPQTKATGKTEADAMRDDVKTLEARAKSWRLESVGAKKWGDNSVENYGAYVDFLVKNGLLKEKTATMDLITNELIDDINKFDVKEIEAMAKGWKG
;
A
#
# COMPACT_ATOMS: atom_id res chain seq x y z
N MET A 1 -9.34 -3.22 11.78
CA MET A 1 -10.18 -4.25 11.13
C MET A 1 -9.61 -4.51 9.74
N LEU A 2 -8.96 -5.66 9.53
CA LEU A 2 -8.38 -5.99 8.22
C LEU A 2 -9.50 -6.41 7.28
N PHE A 3 -9.76 -5.65 6.24
CA PHE A 3 -10.55 -6.14 5.11
C PHE A 3 -9.65 -6.99 4.21
N ALA A 4 -9.68 -8.31 4.43
CA ALA A 4 -9.20 -9.25 3.43
C ALA A 4 -10.05 -9.05 2.17
N GLY A 5 -9.40 -8.79 1.03
CA GLY A 5 -10.07 -8.64 -0.24
C GLY A 5 -10.86 -9.92 -0.55
N ILE A 6 -12.18 -9.83 -0.51
CA ILE A 6 -13.07 -10.90 -0.91
C ILE A 6 -12.92 -11.03 -2.43
N ALA A 7 -12.27 -12.10 -2.85
CA ALA A 7 -12.25 -12.45 -4.26
C ALA A 7 -13.68 -12.70 -4.73
N SER A 8 -14.21 -11.88 -5.66
CA SER A 8 -15.46 -12.22 -6.33
C SER A 8 -15.20 -13.40 -7.27
N PRO A 9 -15.99 -14.44 -7.22
CA PRO A 9 -15.87 -15.56 -8.15
C PRO A 9 -16.34 -15.23 -9.58
N ASP A 10 -16.92 -14.06 -9.81
CA ASP A 10 -17.43 -13.67 -11.11
C ASP A 10 -16.48 -12.70 -11.84
N PRO A 11 -15.73 -13.17 -12.86
CA PRO A 11 -14.83 -12.33 -13.65
C PRO A 11 -15.55 -11.29 -14.52
N GLN A 12 -16.88 -11.36 -14.67
CA GLN A 12 -17.68 -10.44 -15.49
C GLN A 12 -18.22 -9.23 -14.71
N ARG A 13 -18.02 -9.17 -13.39
CA ARG A 13 -18.39 -7.99 -12.59
C ARG A 13 -17.16 -7.10 -12.41
N PRO A 14 -17.01 -6.01 -13.17
CA PRO A 14 -15.94 -5.06 -12.94
C PRO A 14 -16.06 -4.50 -11.52
N ARG A 15 -14.99 -4.65 -10.73
CA ARG A 15 -14.90 -4.02 -9.42
C ARG A 15 -14.36 -2.61 -9.60
N PRO A 16 -14.90 -1.64 -8.87
CA PRO A 16 -14.28 -0.34 -8.81
C PRO A 16 -12.84 -0.48 -8.33
N SER A 17 -11.92 0.22 -8.99
CA SER A 17 -10.54 0.31 -8.52
C SER A 17 -10.52 1.11 -7.21
N HIS A 18 -10.00 0.52 -6.17
CA HIS A 18 -9.74 1.19 -4.89
C HIS A 18 -8.36 0.82 -4.40
N GLY A 19 -7.79 1.65 -3.55
CA GLY A 19 -6.52 1.34 -2.89
C GLY A 19 -6.60 0.02 -2.12
N SER A 20 -5.59 -0.85 -2.29
CA SER A 20 -5.59 -2.16 -1.64
C SER A 20 -5.15 -2.11 -0.18
N ASN A 21 -4.33 -1.14 0.18
CA ASN A 21 -3.83 -0.91 1.54
C ASN A 21 -3.99 0.58 1.87
N GLY A 22 -4.47 0.88 3.08
CA GLY A 22 -4.61 2.23 3.59
C GLY A 22 -4.10 2.35 5.01
N LEU A 23 -3.67 3.53 5.39
CA LEU A 23 -3.47 3.89 6.78
C LEU A 23 -4.80 4.45 7.30
N ILE A 24 -5.20 4.02 8.48
CA ILE A 24 -6.45 4.45 9.14
C ILE A 24 -6.06 5.10 10.45
N ALA A 25 -6.63 6.28 10.71
CA ALA A 25 -6.48 6.98 11.97
C ALA A 25 -7.79 7.63 12.38
N LEU A 26 -7.92 7.92 13.67
CA LEU A 26 -9.00 8.77 14.17
C LEU A 26 -8.73 10.23 13.80
N GLU A 27 -9.77 11.01 13.53
CA GLU A 27 -9.66 12.45 13.23
C GLU A 27 -8.92 13.21 14.35
N GLU A 28 -9.26 12.94 15.62
CA GLU A 28 -8.58 13.50 16.77
C GLU A 28 -7.07 13.21 16.76
N ARG A 29 -6.68 11.99 16.34
CA ARG A 29 -5.25 11.62 16.23
C ARG A 29 -4.57 12.40 15.13
N LEU A 30 -5.22 12.59 13.99
CA LEU A 30 -4.69 13.39 12.89
C LEU A 30 -4.56 14.86 13.28
N ALA A 31 -5.53 15.42 14.01
CA ALA A 31 -5.50 16.79 14.47
C ALA A 31 -4.36 17.03 15.48
N ASN A 32 -4.20 16.14 16.46
CA ASN A 32 -3.25 16.33 17.56
C ASN A 32 -1.84 15.82 17.28
N ASN A 33 -1.68 14.84 16.37
CA ASN A 33 -0.41 14.17 16.06
C ASN A 33 -0.11 14.13 14.56
N ARG A 34 -0.45 15.20 13.83
CA ARG A 34 -0.26 15.29 12.38
C ARG A 34 1.16 14.91 11.93
N ALA A 35 2.18 15.40 12.63
CA ALA A 35 3.57 15.12 12.27
C ALA A 35 3.92 13.63 12.35
N GLU A 36 3.39 12.91 13.35
CA GLU A 36 3.58 11.46 13.51
C GLU A 36 2.87 10.70 12.37
N ALA A 37 1.63 11.09 12.03
CA ALA A 37 0.89 10.48 10.93
C ALA A 37 1.62 10.67 9.59
N VAL A 38 2.13 11.86 9.32
CA VAL A 38 2.94 12.17 8.13
C VAL A 38 4.22 11.33 8.12
N ALA A 39 4.95 11.27 9.24
CA ALA A 39 6.20 10.51 9.31
C ALA A 39 6.00 9.02 9.06
N LEU A 40 4.94 8.44 9.62
CA LEU A 40 4.58 7.03 9.41
C LEU A 40 4.24 6.77 7.93
N ALA A 41 3.38 7.58 7.34
CA ALA A 41 2.96 7.43 5.95
C ALA A 41 4.13 7.67 4.98
N GLN A 42 4.99 8.65 5.25
CA GLN A 42 6.20 8.89 4.48
C GLN A 42 7.18 7.72 4.58
N GLY A 43 7.36 7.15 5.78
CA GLY A 43 8.18 5.96 5.98
C GLY A 43 7.67 4.78 5.16
N TYR A 44 6.35 4.57 5.14
CA TYR A 44 5.72 3.55 4.30
C TYR A 44 5.96 3.80 2.81
N ALA A 45 5.81 5.03 2.33
CA ALA A 45 6.06 5.41 0.94
C ALA A 45 7.53 5.16 0.55
N LYS A 46 8.49 5.58 1.39
CA LYS A 46 9.93 5.33 1.17
C LYS A 46 10.24 3.84 1.14
N GLY A 47 9.70 3.05 2.07
CA GLY A 47 9.85 1.60 2.09
C GLY A 47 9.29 0.93 0.84
N THR A 48 8.17 1.43 0.32
CA THR A 48 7.57 0.95 -0.93
C THR A 48 8.49 1.25 -2.14
N VAL A 49 9.03 2.47 -2.25
CA VAL A 49 10.01 2.84 -3.28
C VAL A 49 11.24 1.93 -3.21
N PHE A 50 11.79 1.72 -2.01
CA PHE A 50 12.93 0.84 -1.77
C PHE A 50 12.64 -0.59 -2.26
N ALA A 51 11.50 -1.16 -1.85
CA ALA A 51 11.11 -2.52 -2.19
C ALA A 51 10.87 -2.73 -3.70
N ILE A 52 10.34 -1.71 -4.39
CA ILE A 52 10.20 -1.73 -5.85
C ILE A 52 11.57 -1.65 -6.55
N ALA A 53 12.50 -0.87 -6.01
CA ALA A 53 13.82 -0.65 -6.61
C ALA A 53 14.78 -1.83 -6.41
N ASN A 54 14.67 -2.56 -5.28
CA ASN A 54 15.47 -3.74 -4.96
C ASN A 54 14.66 -4.75 -4.15
N PRO A 55 13.85 -5.61 -4.82
CA PRO A 55 13.02 -6.60 -4.15
C PRO A 55 13.81 -7.59 -3.28
N GLU A 56 14.99 -8.02 -3.77
CA GLU A 56 15.82 -8.98 -3.03
C GLU A 56 16.33 -8.38 -1.71
N ALA A 57 16.82 -7.13 -1.72
CA ALA A 57 17.22 -6.42 -0.52
C ALA A 57 16.04 -6.27 0.47
N ALA A 58 14.87 -5.93 -0.04
CA ALA A 58 13.66 -5.81 0.79
C ALA A 58 13.30 -7.13 1.50
N ILE A 59 13.40 -8.26 0.80
CA ILE A 59 13.15 -9.59 1.38
C ILE A 59 14.23 -9.96 2.40
N ARG A 60 15.52 -9.65 2.14
CA ARG A 60 16.58 -9.88 3.13
C ARG A 60 16.34 -9.09 4.42
N ILE A 61 16.02 -7.81 4.31
CA ILE A 61 15.65 -6.97 5.46
C ILE A 61 14.42 -7.54 6.18
N LEU A 62 13.40 -7.99 5.44
CA LEU A 62 12.22 -8.61 6.04
C LEU A 62 12.58 -9.85 6.87
N TRP A 63 13.44 -10.71 6.36
CA TRP A 63 13.88 -11.92 7.07
C TRP A 63 14.76 -11.60 8.27
N GLU A 64 15.58 -10.54 8.19
CA GLU A 64 16.39 -10.08 9.31
C GLU A 64 15.52 -9.55 10.46
N VAL A 65 14.55 -8.69 10.14
CA VAL A 65 13.67 -8.05 11.14
C VAL A 65 12.59 -9.02 11.64
N PHE A 66 12.10 -9.89 10.77
CA PHE A 66 11.02 -10.85 11.03
C PHE A 66 11.40 -12.27 10.58
N PRO A 67 12.33 -12.95 11.25
CA PRO A 67 12.86 -14.26 10.84
C PRO A 67 11.77 -15.33 10.62
N GLN A 68 10.66 -15.22 11.36
CA GLN A 68 9.51 -16.12 11.24
C GLN A 68 8.80 -16.06 9.88
N THR A 69 9.06 -15.04 9.06
CA THR A 69 8.47 -14.91 7.71
C THR A 69 9.22 -15.73 6.67
N LYS A 70 10.47 -16.11 6.94
CA LYS A 70 11.26 -16.94 6.04
C LYS A 70 10.69 -18.36 5.98
N ALA A 71 10.40 -18.85 4.79
CA ALA A 71 9.84 -20.18 4.59
C ALA A 71 10.77 -21.26 5.14
N THR A 72 10.21 -22.19 5.93
CA THR A 72 10.92 -23.38 6.42
C THR A 72 10.81 -24.54 5.41
N GLY A 73 11.77 -25.44 5.42
CA GLY A 73 11.75 -26.64 4.55
C GLY A 73 12.15 -26.38 3.09
N LYS A 74 12.66 -25.20 2.77
CA LYS A 74 13.20 -24.81 1.47
C LYS A 74 14.67 -24.40 1.59
N THR A 75 15.39 -24.45 0.48
CA THR A 75 16.72 -23.79 0.41
C THR A 75 16.52 -22.26 0.49
N GLU A 76 17.54 -21.54 0.96
CA GLU A 76 17.47 -20.07 1.01
C GLU A 76 17.24 -19.47 -0.38
N ALA A 77 17.87 -20.02 -1.41
CA ALA A 77 17.71 -19.57 -2.79
C ALA A 77 16.27 -19.75 -3.30
N ASP A 78 15.63 -20.88 -2.97
CA ASP A 78 14.25 -21.14 -3.36
C ASP A 78 13.28 -20.23 -2.61
N ALA A 79 13.48 -20.05 -1.30
CA ALA A 79 12.68 -19.13 -0.51
C ALA A 79 12.78 -17.69 -1.02
N MET A 80 14.00 -17.22 -1.32
CA MET A 80 14.25 -15.90 -1.88
C MET A 80 13.52 -15.71 -3.22
N ARG A 81 13.67 -16.65 -4.13
CA ARG A 81 13.01 -16.59 -5.43
C ARG A 81 11.48 -16.50 -5.30
N ASP A 82 10.89 -17.29 -4.40
CA ASP A 82 9.44 -17.31 -4.20
C ASP A 82 8.93 -16.04 -3.55
N ASP A 83 9.63 -15.50 -2.55
CA ASP A 83 9.27 -14.26 -1.86
C ASP A 83 9.45 -13.04 -2.77
N VAL A 84 10.53 -12.96 -3.55
CA VAL A 84 10.74 -11.92 -4.55
C VAL A 84 9.61 -11.95 -5.59
N LYS A 85 9.25 -13.11 -6.11
CA LYS A 85 8.14 -13.25 -7.06
C LYS A 85 6.82 -12.77 -6.46
N THR A 86 6.57 -13.07 -5.20
CA THR A 86 5.37 -12.61 -4.48
C THR A 86 5.37 -11.09 -4.30
N LEU A 87 6.52 -10.53 -3.90
CA LEU A 87 6.70 -9.07 -3.74
C LEU A 87 6.51 -8.34 -5.08
N GLU A 88 7.11 -8.82 -6.16
CA GLU A 88 6.96 -8.24 -7.50
C GLU A 88 5.51 -8.28 -7.99
N ALA A 89 4.79 -9.37 -7.71
CA ALA A 89 3.37 -9.47 -8.06
C ALA A 89 2.54 -8.40 -7.33
N ARG A 90 2.81 -8.17 -6.04
CA ARG A 90 2.17 -7.10 -5.27
C ARG A 90 2.61 -5.70 -5.71
N ALA A 91 3.89 -5.52 -6.04
CA ALA A 91 4.45 -4.25 -6.45
C ALA A 91 3.76 -3.68 -7.71
N LYS A 92 3.16 -4.53 -8.54
CA LYS A 92 2.36 -4.08 -9.68
C LYS A 92 1.18 -3.20 -9.27
N SER A 93 0.57 -3.44 -8.10
CA SER A 93 -0.52 -2.63 -7.56
C SER A 93 -0.06 -1.42 -6.74
N TRP A 94 1.25 -1.29 -6.47
CA TRP A 94 1.80 -0.17 -5.70
C TRP A 94 2.38 0.94 -6.57
N ARG A 95 2.70 0.64 -7.84
CA ARG A 95 3.27 1.64 -8.76
C ARG A 95 2.25 2.71 -9.05
N LEU A 96 2.66 3.98 -8.92
CA LEU A 96 1.78 5.13 -9.11
C LEU A 96 1.11 5.12 -10.48
N GLU A 97 1.86 4.79 -11.53
CA GLU A 97 1.35 4.69 -12.90
C GLU A 97 0.28 3.60 -13.06
N SER A 98 0.41 2.48 -12.33
CA SER A 98 -0.52 1.35 -12.41
C SER A 98 -1.88 1.66 -11.80
N VAL A 99 -1.92 2.59 -10.84
CA VAL A 99 -3.15 3.00 -10.14
C VAL A 99 -3.63 4.39 -10.55
N GLY A 100 -2.95 5.04 -11.51
CA GLY A 100 -3.29 6.38 -11.98
C GLY A 100 -3.05 7.48 -10.95
N ALA A 101 -2.28 7.22 -9.90
CA ALA A 101 -1.93 8.19 -8.88
C ALA A 101 -0.70 9.01 -9.29
N LYS A 102 -0.61 10.24 -8.78
CA LYS A 102 0.54 11.13 -9.02
C LYS A 102 1.49 11.19 -7.82
N LYS A 103 0.98 10.90 -6.64
CA LYS A 103 1.69 10.99 -5.35
C LYS A 103 1.40 9.78 -4.50
N TRP A 104 2.34 9.42 -3.65
CA TRP A 104 2.17 8.34 -2.68
C TRP A 104 1.08 8.70 -1.68
N GLY A 105 0.13 7.77 -1.46
CA GLY A 105 -0.98 7.96 -0.55
C GLY A 105 -2.18 8.71 -1.14
N ASP A 106 -2.11 9.15 -2.40
CA ASP A 106 -3.20 9.84 -3.08
C ASP A 106 -4.44 8.94 -3.19
N ASN A 107 -5.58 9.45 -2.72
CA ASN A 107 -6.86 8.77 -2.75
C ASN A 107 -7.77 9.39 -3.81
N SER A 108 -8.15 8.60 -4.81
CA SER A 108 -9.15 9.03 -5.79
C SER A 108 -10.53 9.08 -5.15
N VAL A 109 -11.08 10.29 -4.99
CA VAL A 109 -12.45 10.51 -4.47
C VAL A 109 -13.48 9.80 -5.34
N GLU A 110 -13.29 9.83 -6.68
CA GLU A 110 -14.16 9.17 -7.64
C GLU A 110 -14.15 7.65 -7.43
N ASN A 111 -12.98 7.03 -7.35
CA ASN A 111 -12.85 5.57 -7.18
C ASN A 111 -13.42 5.10 -5.84
N TYR A 112 -13.19 5.86 -4.75
CA TYR A 112 -13.78 5.56 -3.45
C TYR A 112 -15.30 5.72 -3.47
N GLY A 113 -15.83 6.76 -4.13
CA GLY A 113 -17.27 6.95 -4.33
C GLY A 113 -17.89 5.78 -5.06
N ALA A 114 -17.30 5.35 -6.18
CA ALA A 114 -17.74 4.19 -6.94
C ALA A 114 -17.68 2.89 -6.10
N TYR A 115 -16.69 2.76 -5.21
CA TYR A 115 -16.60 1.63 -4.30
C TYR A 115 -17.71 1.65 -3.23
N VAL A 116 -18.02 2.81 -2.65
CA VAL A 116 -19.15 2.98 -1.73
C VAL A 116 -20.46 2.60 -2.42
N ASP A 117 -20.68 3.09 -3.65
CA ASP A 117 -21.88 2.75 -4.44
C ASP A 117 -21.97 1.24 -4.71
N PHE A 118 -20.84 0.60 -5.02
CA PHE A 118 -20.78 -0.86 -5.15
C PHE A 118 -21.16 -1.59 -3.86
N LEU A 119 -20.69 -1.14 -2.70
CA LEU A 119 -21.00 -1.75 -1.41
C LEU A 119 -22.49 -1.62 -1.07
N VAL A 120 -23.08 -0.46 -1.30
CA VAL A 120 -24.53 -0.22 -1.09
C VAL A 120 -25.35 -1.10 -2.04
N LYS A 121 -25.02 -1.10 -3.34
CA LYS A 121 -25.72 -1.89 -4.35
C LYS A 121 -25.72 -3.39 -4.06
N ASN A 122 -24.67 -3.89 -3.40
CA ASN A 122 -24.56 -5.30 -3.04
C ASN A 122 -25.03 -5.61 -1.60
N GLY A 123 -25.65 -4.65 -0.91
CA GLY A 123 -26.20 -4.84 0.44
C GLY A 123 -25.15 -4.98 1.53
N LEU A 124 -23.89 -4.61 1.26
CA LEU A 124 -22.79 -4.64 2.23
C LEU A 124 -22.77 -3.38 3.10
N LEU A 125 -23.33 -2.28 2.60
CA LEU A 125 -23.66 -1.08 3.35
C LEU A 125 -25.17 -0.82 3.25
N LYS A 126 -25.77 -0.36 4.34
CA LYS A 126 -27.21 -0.03 4.39
C LYS A 126 -27.50 1.28 3.67
N GLU A 127 -26.60 2.24 3.78
CA GLU A 127 -26.74 3.59 3.22
C GLU A 127 -25.41 4.12 2.72
N LYS A 128 -25.45 5.13 1.88
CA LYS A 128 -24.27 5.77 1.31
C LYS A 128 -23.67 6.74 2.30
N THR A 129 -22.38 6.57 2.57
CA THR A 129 -21.57 7.54 3.33
C THR A 129 -20.88 8.49 2.34
N ALA A 130 -20.76 9.76 2.70
CA ALA A 130 -20.02 10.71 1.89
C ALA A 130 -18.54 10.30 1.81
N THR A 131 -18.01 10.28 0.60
CA THR A 131 -16.62 9.80 0.37
C THR A 131 -15.59 10.62 1.16
N MET A 132 -15.83 11.93 1.29
CA MET A 132 -14.93 12.82 2.02
C MET A 132 -14.91 12.59 3.54
N ASP A 133 -15.91 11.88 4.08
CA ASP A 133 -15.93 11.45 5.49
C ASP A 133 -15.11 10.16 5.69
N LEU A 134 -14.68 9.51 4.60
CA LEU A 134 -13.95 8.24 4.64
C LEU A 134 -12.48 8.38 4.33
N ILE A 135 -12.11 9.39 3.53
CA ILE A 135 -10.74 9.58 3.07
C ILE A 135 -10.30 11.03 3.24
N THR A 136 -8.99 11.24 3.41
CA THR A 136 -8.39 12.58 3.38
C THR A 136 -7.14 12.57 2.48
N ASN A 137 -6.93 13.66 1.75
CA ASN A 137 -5.73 13.92 0.97
C ASN A 137 -4.91 15.10 1.55
N GLU A 138 -5.27 15.60 2.74
CA GLU A 138 -4.62 16.77 3.35
C GLU A 138 -3.16 16.54 3.73
N LEU A 139 -2.73 15.29 3.88
CA LEU A 139 -1.36 14.94 4.27
C LEU A 139 -0.46 14.66 3.06
N ILE A 140 -1.00 14.58 1.84
CA ILE A 140 -0.32 14.04 0.67
C ILE A 140 0.93 14.84 0.31
N ASP A 141 0.85 16.16 0.35
CA ASP A 141 2.01 17.01 0.04
C ASP A 141 3.14 16.81 1.04
N ASP A 142 2.83 16.67 2.32
CA ASP A 142 3.82 16.43 3.37
C ASP A 142 4.41 15.01 3.28
N ILE A 143 3.58 14.01 3.01
CA ILE A 143 4.02 12.62 2.82
C ILE A 143 5.04 12.50 1.69
N ASN A 144 4.89 13.28 0.63
CA ASN A 144 5.74 13.21 -0.56
C ASN A 144 6.98 14.13 -0.51
N LYS A 145 7.28 14.75 0.63
CA LYS A 145 8.49 15.55 0.84
C LYS A 145 9.73 14.65 1.03
N PHE A 146 10.10 13.89 0.00
CA PHE A 146 11.33 13.12 -0.05
C PHE A 146 11.80 12.93 -1.49
N ASP A 147 13.08 12.66 -1.68
CA ASP A 147 13.64 12.38 -3.00
C ASP A 147 13.54 10.87 -3.32
N VAL A 148 12.71 10.54 -4.30
CA VAL A 148 12.50 9.16 -4.77
C VAL A 148 13.82 8.56 -5.31
N LYS A 149 14.62 9.37 -6.05
CA LYS A 149 15.88 8.89 -6.64
C LYS A 149 16.92 8.56 -5.58
N GLU A 150 16.94 9.32 -4.47
CA GLU A 150 17.80 9.02 -3.33
C GLU A 150 17.46 7.65 -2.73
N ILE A 151 16.16 7.36 -2.52
CA ILE A 151 15.71 6.05 -2.01
C ILE A 151 16.02 4.92 -2.98
N GLU A 152 15.82 5.14 -4.28
CA GLU A 152 16.19 4.14 -5.32
C GLU A 152 17.70 3.87 -5.33
N ALA A 153 18.53 4.91 -5.22
CA ALA A 153 19.98 4.78 -5.16
C ALA A 153 20.42 4.01 -3.91
N MET A 154 19.82 4.33 -2.76
CA MET A 154 20.04 3.61 -1.50
C MET A 154 19.70 2.12 -1.65
N ALA A 155 18.54 1.80 -2.24
CA ALA A 155 18.11 0.43 -2.45
C ALA A 155 19.07 -0.35 -3.37
N LYS A 156 19.50 0.26 -4.48
CA LYS A 156 20.46 -0.36 -5.43
C LYS A 156 21.85 -0.51 -4.85
N GLY A 157 22.25 0.38 -3.95
CA GLY A 157 23.55 0.35 -3.28
C GLY A 157 23.58 -0.52 -2.00
N TRP A 158 22.45 -1.07 -1.58
CA TRP A 158 22.36 -1.89 -0.37
C TRP A 158 23.11 -3.21 -0.53
N LYS A 159 23.98 -3.53 0.45
CA LYS A 159 24.87 -4.69 0.36
C LYS A 159 24.63 -5.77 1.44
N GLY A 160 23.64 -5.56 2.33
CA GLY A 160 23.35 -6.48 3.44
C GLY A 160 24.20 -6.20 4.65
#